data_a0b830625788511dd920261d5c9766fe
#
_entry.id   a0b830625788511dd920261d5c9766fe
#
_cell.length_a   1.000
_cell.length_b   1.000
_cell.length_c   1.000
_cell.angle_alpha   90.00
_cell.angle_beta   90.00
_cell.angle_gamma   90.00
#
_symmetry.space_group_name_H-M   'P 1'
#
loop_
_entity.id
_entity.type
_entity.pdbx_description
1 polymer ?
#
loop_
_entity_poly.entity_id
_entity_poly.type
_entity_poly.pdbx_seq_one_letter_code
_entity_poly.pdbx_strand_id
1 'polypeptide(L)'
;KDTTPPEVVAEVYAVYDGLASYFSSWTPSEDAFAELAEKIGYSGGYKISYTISDDSRTKLIVKNGLQADTGKLNFNSTSDQIDGVKLDANNNSLLITKPCQITVIAIDQEGNIFWHSLEAAKIDQEAPTVRVEKEGISFTRMKLKFYADDNSDKENEKGTILPVTSGLQKGMDDKGYYYFREVENNGTYDTVFKDRSGNRAKISTKVTEIDKDAPKISVSSWSPCYVKDGESYEKLPPIEPTNSSVLLSLDFNKTVSELKVYYKQNDNWVEDNGTFSKTGIELGGRKGNVEFFAAVPGMVKIVATSPNGVSGEMTDIDLVDIIDKNAPTITVTQKLENNQMNVIFRSDETVFVSGVVVKRIYGCNTNISLAIKENGIYDFT
;
A
#
# COMPACT_ATOMS: atom_id res chain seq x y z
N LYS A 1 -46.24 -47.18 44.00
CA LYS A 1 -45.02 -46.35 43.91
C LYS A 1 -44.34 -46.70 42.57
N ASP A 2 -44.15 -45.67 41.78
CA ASP A 2 -43.41 -45.84 40.51
C ASP A 2 -41.98 -46.27 40.80
N THR A 3 -41.46 -47.23 40.07
CA THR A 3 -40.11 -47.80 40.14
C THR A 3 -39.40 -47.78 38.80
N THR A 4 -40.03 -47.20 37.77
CA THR A 4 -39.54 -47.18 36.40
C THR A 4 -38.74 -45.93 36.17
N PRO A 5 -37.50 -45.97 35.67
CA PRO A 5 -36.74 -44.80 35.25
C PRO A 5 -37.41 -44.10 34.06
N PRO A 6 -37.26 -42.78 33.93
CA PRO A 6 -37.70 -42.04 32.76
C PRO A 6 -37.14 -42.59 31.42
N GLU A 7 -37.99 -42.66 30.39
CA GLU A 7 -37.53 -42.95 29.04
C GLU A 7 -37.04 -41.67 28.38
N VAL A 8 -35.85 -41.78 27.75
CA VAL A 8 -35.19 -40.61 27.18
C VAL A 8 -34.82 -40.85 25.73
N VAL A 9 -35.18 -39.93 24.84
CA VAL A 9 -34.76 -39.84 23.48
C VAL A 9 -34.09 -38.49 23.23
N ALA A 10 -33.02 -38.42 22.46
CA ALA A 10 -32.31 -37.19 22.20
C ALA A 10 -32.15 -36.88 20.71
N GLU A 11 -32.14 -35.62 20.38
CA GLU A 11 -31.76 -35.10 19.08
C GLU A 11 -30.46 -34.33 19.21
N VAL A 12 -29.50 -34.60 18.32
CA VAL A 12 -28.21 -33.97 18.31
C VAL A 12 -28.08 -33.01 17.11
N TYR A 13 -27.63 -31.82 17.41
CA TYR A 13 -27.35 -30.75 16.45
C TYR A 13 -25.86 -30.38 16.54
N ALA A 14 -25.17 -30.32 15.40
CA ALA A 14 -23.84 -29.71 15.35
C ALA A 14 -23.97 -28.17 15.26
N VAL A 15 -23.16 -27.45 16.00
CA VAL A 15 -23.17 -25.97 16.01
C VAL A 15 -22.02 -25.46 15.14
N TYR A 16 -22.36 -24.66 14.13
CA TYR A 16 -21.40 -24.01 13.23
C TYR A 16 -21.69 -22.52 13.23
N ASP A 17 -20.71 -21.67 13.57
CA ASP A 17 -20.83 -20.21 13.67
C ASP A 17 -22.09 -19.78 14.47
N GLY A 18 -22.33 -20.47 15.59
CA GLY A 18 -23.48 -20.22 16.46
C GLY A 18 -24.83 -20.76 15.98
N LEU A 19 -24.90 -21.37 14.79
CA LEU A 19 -26.10 -21.95 14.22
C LEU A 19 -26.14 -23.45 14.44
N ALA A 20 -27.21 -23.97 15.05
CA ALA A 20 -27.43 -25.39 15.25
C ALA A 20 -28.03 -26.04 13.99
N SER A 21 -27.37 -27.06 13.46
CA SER A 21 -27.82 -27.87 12.33
C SER A 21 -28.17 -29.27 12.82
N TYR A 22 -29.39 -29.73 12.56
CA TYR A 22 -29.84 -31.10 12.92
C TYR A 22 -28.89 -32.14 12.28
N PHE A 23 -28.47 -33.10 13.11
CA PHE A 23 -27.61 -34.20 12.67
C PHE A 23 -28.33 -35.55 12.73
N SER A 24 -28.81 -35.94 13.91
CA SER A 24 -29.46 -37.25 14.11
C SER A 24 -30.34 -37.28 15.36
N SER A 25 -31.32 -38.17 15.37
CA SER A 25 -31.96 -38.66 16.58
C SER A 25 -31.19 -39.84 17.12
N TRP A 26 -31.18 -39.99 18.44
CA TRP A 26 -30.40 -40.99 19.14
C TRP A 26 -31.07 -41.39 20.45
N THR A 27 -30.99 -42.68 20.78
CA THR A 27 -31.37 -43.15 22.10
C THR A 27 -30.11 -43.17 22.95
N PRO A 28 -30.01 -42.35 24.02
CA PRO A 28 -28.83 -42.25 24.82
C PRO A 28 -28.49 -43.59 25.52
N SER A 29 -27.20 -43.94 25.48
CA SER A 29 -26.60 -45.06 26.17
C SER A 29 -25.17 -44.68 26.59
N GLU A 30 -24.51 -45.48 27.45
CA GLU A 30 -23.24 -45.07 28.08
C GLU A 30 -22.15 -44.58 27.12
N ASP A 31 -22.06 -45.08 25.88
CA ASP A 31 -20.97 -44.73 24.96
C ASP A 31 -21.43 -44.21 23.59
N ALA A 32 -22.73 -44.09 23.36
CA ALA A 32 -23.27 -43.83 22.02
C ALA A 32 -22.99 -42.39 21.49
N PHE A 33 -22.66 -41.43 22.34
CA PHE A 33 -22.37 -40.08 21.90
C PHE A 33 -21.02 -39.91 21.23
N ALA A 34 -20.01 -40.69 21.68
CA ALA A 34 -18.66 -40.61 21.10
C ALA A 34 -18.67 -40.96 19.59
N GLU A 35 -19.45 -42.01 19.19
CA GLU A 35 -19.61 -42.36 17.78
C GLU A 35 -20.30 -41.27 16.97
N LEU A 36 -21.28 -40.55 17.55
CA LEU A 36 -21.94 -39.45 16.91
C LEU A 36 -20.99 -38.25 16.74
N ALA A 37 -20.24 -37.92 17.76
CA ALA A 37 -19.24 -36.86 17.70
C ALA A 37 -18.15 -37.12 16.66
N GLU A 38 -17.74 -38.39 16.49
CA GLU A 38 -16.81 -38.78 15.41
C GLU A 38 -17.42 -38.57 14.01
N LYS A 39 -18.70 -38.89 13.81
CA LYS A 39 -19.40 -38.72 12.53
C LYS A 39 -19.67 -37.23 12.23
N ILE A 40 -19.92 -36.41 13.23
CA ILE A 40 -20.09 -34.95 13.10
C ILE A 40 -18.75 -34.32 12.71
N GLY A 41 -17.65 -34.81 13.29
CA GLY A 41 -16.33 -34.17 13.19
C GLY A 41 -16.22 -32.91 14.04
N TYR A 42 -15.24 -32.06 13.73
CA TYR A 42 -15.04 -30.79 14.45
C TYR A 42 -16.19 -29.81 14.17
N SER A 43 -16.65 -29.15 15.24
CA SER A 43 -17.70 -28.15 15.22
C SER A 43 -17.48 -27.09 16.31
N GLY A 44 -18.19 -25.96 16.27
CA GLY A 44 -18.16 -24.95 17.32
C GLY A 44 -18.90 -25.38 18.60
N GLY A 45 -19.55 -26.55 18.58
CA GLY A 45 -20.25 -27.12 19.71
C GLY A 45 -21.33 -28.10 19.32
N TYR A 46 -22.04 -28.59 20.36
CA TYR A 46 -23.19 -29.46 20.22
C TYR A 46 -24.39 -28.87 20.95
N LYS A 47 -25.55 -28.90 20.30
CA LYS A 47 -26.84 -28.70 20.96
C LYS A 47 -27.55 -30.05 21.02
N ILE A 48 -28.03 -30.47 22.19
CA ILE A 48 -28.74 -31.71 22.39
C ILE A 48 -30.12 -31.37 22.99
N SER A 49 -31.19 -31.86 22.37
CA SER A 49 -32.55 -31.68 22.87
C SER A 49 -33.04 -33.03 23.31
N TYR A 50 -33.55 -33.11 24.54
CA TYR A 50 -34.04 -34.32 25.16
C TYR A 50 -35.58 -34.35 25.25
N THR A 51 -36.17 -35.42 24.78
CA THR A 51 -37.56 -35.76 25.01
C THR A 51 -37.58 -36.81 26.15
N ILE A 52 -38.24 -36.47 27.26
CA ILE A 52 -38.34 -37.32 28.45
C ILE A 52 -39.79 -37.71 28.62
N SER A 53 -40.05 -38.99 28.74
CA SER A 53 -41.36 -39.58 28.92
C SER A 53 -41.39 -40.36 30.23
N ASP A 54 -42.37 -40.04 31.11
CA ASP A 54 -42.54 -40.66 32.40
C ASP A 54 -43.98 -40.40 32.88
N ASP A 55 -44.46 -41.25 33.80
CA ASP A 55 -45.78 -41.09 34.41
C ASP A 55 -45.76 -40.02 35.56
N SER A 56 -44.58 -39.60 35.99
CA SER A 56 -44.38 -38.59 37.02
C SER A 56 -43.61 -37.36 36.48
N ARG A 57 -43.51 -36.37 37.31
CA ARG A 57 -42.76 -35.16 36.94
C ARG A 57 -41.25 -35.45 36.90
N THR A 58 -40.62 -35.15 35.77
CA THR A 58 -39.18 -35.33 35.55
C THR A 58 -38.42 -34.01 35.52
N LYS A 59 -37.11 -34.07 35.72
CA LYS A 59 -36.16 -33.00 35.41
C LYS A 59 -34.84 -33.53 34.91
N LEU A 60 -34.16 -32.68 34.12
CA LEU A 60 -32.82 -32.93 33.63
C LEU A 60 -31.77 -32.20 34.46
N ILE A 61 -30.70 -32.89 34.84
CA ILE A 61 -29.55 -32.32 35.51
C ILE A 61 -28.25 -32.79 34.82
N VAL A 62 -27.16 -32.02 34.96
CA VAL A 62 -25.87 -32.32 34.42
C VAL A 62 -24.81 -32.33 35.49
N LYS A 63 -23.99 -33.36 35.53
CA LYS A 63 -22.86 -33.55 36.44
C LYS A 63 -21.54 -33.59 35.71
N ASN A 64 -20.50 -33.07 36.34
CA ASN A 64 -19.15 -33.09 35.76
C ASN A 64 -18.58 -34.51 35.83
N GLY A 65 -17.90 -34.95 34.73
CA GLY A 65 -17.27 -36.27 34.57
C GLY A 65 -18.20 -37.34 33.99
N LEU A 66 -17.61 -38.45 33.55
CA LEU A 66 -18.32 -39.52 32.83
C LEU A 66 -19.04 -40.52 33.73
N GLN A 67 -18.80 -40.51 35.04
CA GLN A 67 -19.47 -41.40 35.98
C GLN A 67 -19.86 -40.60 37.22
N ALA A 68 -21.07 -40.08 37.25
CA ALA A 68 -21.61 -39.45 38.45
C ALA A 68 -22.04 -40.53 39.46
N ASP A 69 -21.81 -40.29 40.76
CA ASP A 69 -22.39 -41.09 41.84
C ASP A 69 -23.93 -40.84 41.90
N THR A 70 -24.66 -41.60 41.10
CA THR A 70 -26.12 -41.46 40.95
C THR A 70 -26.85 -41.95 42.21
N GLY A 71 -26.24 -42.78 43.05
CA GLY A 71 -26.88 -43.36 44.25
C GLY A 71 -27.21 -42.33 45.35
N LYS A 72 -26.69 -41.12 45.26
CA LYS A 72 -26.99 -40.01 46.19
C LYS A 72 -27.90 -38.95 45.61
N LEU A 73 -28.28 -39.07 44.34
CA LEU A 73 -29.11 -38.09 43.65
C LEU A 73 -30.60 -38.28 44.00
N ASN A 74 -31.32 -37.21 44.05
CA ASN A 74 -32.77 -37.16 44.24
C ASN A 74 -33.37 -36.00 43.46
N PHE A 75 -34.70 -35.89 43.42
CA PHE A 75 -35.39 -34.84 42.67
C PHE A 75 -34.98 -33.38 43.05
N ASN A 76 -34.40 -33.16 44.23
CA ASN A 76 -33.90 -31.85 44.66
C ASN A 76 -32.45 -31.58 44.27
N SER A 77 -31.74 -32.58 43.70
CA SER A 77 -30.36 -32.40 43.21
C SER A 77 -30.27 -31.36 42.09
N THR A 78 -29.17 -30.64 42.01
CA THR A 78 -28.92 -29.57 41.03
C THR A 78 -27.80 -29.91 40.09
N SER A 79 -27.78 -29.27 38.93
CA SER A 79 -26.67 -29.37 37.97
C SER A 79 -25.39 -28.73 38.52
N ASP A 80 -24.26 -29.25 38.10
CA ASP A 80 -22.96 -28.61 38.31
C ASP A 80 -22.80 -27.42 37.36
N GLN A 81 -21.98 -26.44 37.77
CA GLN A 81 -21.55 -25.37 36.90
C GLN A 81 -20.30 -25.89 36.13
N ILE A 82 -20.44 -26.05 34.83
CA ILE A 82 -19.40 -26.59 33.97
C ILE A 82 -19.10 -25.57 32.85
N ASP A 83 -17.84 -25.21 32.70
CA ASP A 83 -17.45 -24.22 31.69
C ASP A 83 -17.75 -24.73 30.25
N GLY A 84 -18.37 -23.88 29.45
CA GLY A 84 -18.80 -24.24 28.10
C GLY A 84 -20.07 -25.09 28.03
N VAL A 85 -20.71 -25.43 29.17
CA VAL A 85 -21.92 -26.23 29.21
C VAL A 85 -23.09 -25.39 29.78
N LYS A 86 -24.18 -25.33 29.03
CA LYS A 86 -25.38 -24.59 29.41
C LYS A 86 -26.61 -25.47 29.26
N LEU A 87 -27.27 -25.74 30.38
CA LEU A 87 -28.54 -26.47 30.43
C LEU A 87 -29.71 -25.46 30.39
N ASP A 88 -30.62 -25.63 29.44
CA ASP A 88 -31.95 -25.02 29.46
C ASP A 88 -32.96 -26.04 30.03
N ALA A 89 -33.20 -25.95 31.32
CA ALA A 89 -34.06 -26.89 32.05
C ALA A 89 -35.56 -26.79 31.59
N ASN A 90 -36.01 -25.65 31.07
CA ASN A 90 -37.38 -25.49 30.59
C ASN A 90 -37.66 -26.23 29.29
N ASN A 91 -36.63 -26.33 28.45
CA ASN A 91 -36.70 -26.97 27.12
C ASN A 91 -35.97 -28.30 27.08
N ASN A 92 -35.51 -28.81 28.19
CA ASN A 92 -34.67 -30.03 28.28
C ASN A 92 -33.57 -30.04 27.22
N SER A 93 -32.87 -28.95 27.05
CA SER A 93 -31.81 -28.83 26.05
C SER A 93 -30.47 -28.46 26.66
N LEU A 94 -29.42 -29.00 26.08
CA LEU A 94 -28.03 -28.82 26.48
C LEU A 94 -27.25 -28.20 25.34
N LEU A 95 -26.52 -27.13 25.60
CA LEU A 95 -25.56 -26.52 24.69
C LEU A 95 -24.16 -26.72 25.26
N ILE A 96 -23.28 -27.33 24.45
CA ILE A 96 -21.88 -27.59 24.79
C ILE A 96 -21.02 -26.84 23.79
N THR A 97 -20.19 -25.94 24.26
CA THR A 97 -19.32 -25.08 23.43
C THR A 97 -17.82 -25.22 23.73
N LYS A 98 -17.48 -26.11 24.68
CA LYS A 98 -16.08 -26.44 24.98
C LYS A 98 -15.93 -27.94 25.19
N PRO A 99 -14.75 -28.53 24.86
CA PRO A 99 -14.49 -29.93 25.16
C PRO A 99 -14.72 -30.24 26.62
N CYS A 100 -15.51 -31.26 26.89
CA CYS A 100 -15.83 -31.66 28.26
C CYS A 100 -16.30 -33.12 28.33
N GLN A 101 -16.26 -33.66 29.53
CA GLN A 101 -16.85 -34.96 29.90
C GLN A 101 -17.92 -34.71 30.97
N ILE A 102 -19.15 -35.13 30.70
CA ILE A 102 -20.29 -34.90 31.58
C ILE A 102 -21.18 -36.12 31.68
N THR A 103 -21.94 -36.20 32.73
CA THR A 103 -23.07 -37.12 32.90
C THR A 103 -24.38 -36.35 32.86
N VAL A 104 -25.25 -36.74 31.96
CA VAL A 104 -26.63 -36.17 31.84
C VAL A 104 -27.61 -37.15 32.53
N ILE A 105 -28.46 -36.62 33.36
CA ILE A 105 -29.32 -37.39 34.26
C ILE A 105 -30.75 -36.86 34.16
N ALA A 106 -31.70 -37.74 33.79
CA ALA A 106 -33.11 -37.50 33.93
C ALA A 106 -33.58 -38.19 35.22
N ILE A 107 -34.24 -37.42 36.10
CA ILE A 107 -34.71 -37.92 37.39
C ILE A 107 -36.19 -37.58 37.57
N ASP A 108 -36.97 -38.54 38.04
CA ASP A 108 -38.37 -38.37 38.37
C ASP A 108 -38.61 -37.94 39.83
N GLN A 109 -39.86 -37.64 40.25
CA GLN A 109 -40.19 -37.26 41.61
C GLN A 109 -40.03 -38.39 42.63
N GLU A 110 -40.13 -39.66 42.19
CA GLU A 110 -39.99 -40.83 43.00
C GLU A 110 -38.50 -41.19 43.23
N GLY A 111 -37.57 -40.55 42.50
CA GLY A 111 -36.13 -40.73 42.59
C GLY A 111 -35.62 -41.82 41.64
N ASN A 112 -36.37 -42.29 40.65
CA ASN A 112 -35.88 -43.16 39.63
C ASN A 112 -35.05 -42.34 38.62
N ILE A 113 -33.92 -42.92 38.16
CA ILE A 113 -32.92 -42.20 37.38
C ILE A 113 -32.58 -42.89 36.09
N PHE A 114 -32.65 -42.17 34.99
CA PHE A 114 -31.98 -42.50 33.74
C PHE A 114 -30.69 -41.63 33.65
N TRP A 115 -29.61 -42.18 33.21
CA TRP A 115 -28.38 -41.42 32.97
C TRP A 115 -27.59 -41.94 31.77
N HIS A 116 -26.78 -41.06 31.19
CA HIS A 116 -25.79 -41.43 30.19
C HIS A 116 -24.57 -40.51 30.29
N SER A 117 -23.44 -41.00 29.85
CA SER A 117 -22.20 -40.20 29.74
C SER A 117 -22.10 -39.54 28.37
N LEU A 118 -21.46 -38.40 28.34
CA LEU A 118 -21.25 -37.61 27.14
C LEU A 118 -19.82 -37.07 27.15
N GLU A 119 -19.03 -37.47 26.14
CA GLU A 119 -17.69 -36.91 25.88
C GLU A 119 -17.72 -36.05 24.65
N ALA A 120 -17.63 -34.73 24.83
CA ALA A 120 -17.62 -33.74 23.76
C ALA A 120 -16.16 -33.33 23.45
N ALA A 121 -15.43 -34.18 22.74
CA ALA A 121 -14.01 -33.94 22.47
C ALA A 121 -13.74 -33.11 21.20
N LYS A 122 -14.61 -33.21 20.18
CA LYS A 122 -14.40 -32.58 18.88
C LYS A 122 -15.07 -31.20 18.77
N ILE A 123 -14.77 -30.33 19.74
CA ILE A 123 -15.20 -28.93 19.67
C ILE A 123 -13.99 -28.08 19.35
N ASP A 124 -14.06 -27.38 18.22
CA ASP A 124 -12.98 -26.53 17.75
C ASP A 124 -13.08 -25.13 18.38
N GLN A 125 -11.99 -24.69 19.02
CA GLN A 125 -11.85 -23.38 19.66
C GLN A 125 -10.66 -22.61 19.11
N GLU A 126 -9.98 -23.12 18.10
CA GLU A 126 -8.81 -22.52 17.53
C GLU A 126 -9.18 -21.65 16.33
N ALA A 127 -8.69 -20.42 16.31
CA ALA A 127 -8.89 -19.54 15.19
C ALA A 127 -8.01 -19.97 13.98
N PRO A 128 -8.48 -19.76 12.75
CA PRO A 128 -7.68 -20.07 11.58
C PRO A 128 -6.41 -19.23 11.54
N THR A 129 -5.34 -19.78 10.97
CA THR A 129 -4.11 -19.04 10.68
C THR A 129 -4.23 -18.31 9.34
N VAL A 130 -3.75 -17.07 9.28
CA VAL A 130 -3.81 -16.26 8.07
C VAL A 130 -2.44 -15.69 7.76
N ARG A 131 -1.91 -16.01 6.59
CA ARG A 131 -0.68 -15.44 6.03
C ARG A 131 -1.01 -14.40 4.99
N VAL A 132 -0.33 -13.26 5.01
CA VAL A 132 -0.53 -12.17 4.05
C VAL A 132 0.69 -12.00 3.17
N GLU A 133 0.45 -11.87 1.88
CA GLU A 133 1.45 -11.47 0.90
C GLU A 133 1.03 -10.16 0.23
N LYS A 134 2.00 -9.29 0.01
CA LYS A 134 1.84 -8.03 -0.72
C LYS A 134 2.38 -8.20 -2.13
N GLU A 135 1.56 -7.93 -3.12
CA GLU A 135 1.93 -7.96 -4.53
C GLU A 135 1.71 -6.56 -5.13
N GLY A 136 2.78 -5.93 -5.61
CA GLY A 136 2.68 -4.67 -6.33
C GLY A 136 2.00 -4.87 -7.69
N ILE A 137 0.88 -4.23 -7.93
CA ILE A 137 0.23 -4.18 -9.26
C ILE A 137 0.86 -3.05 -10.07
N SER A 138 1.08 -1.92 -9.42
CA SER A 138 1.73 -0.73 -9.94
C SER A 138 2.30 0.09 -8.77
N PHE A 139 2.98 1.18 -9.05
CA PHE A 139 3.46 2.09 -8.00
C PHE A 139 2.33 2.73 -7.18
N THR A 140 1.10 2.80 -7.75
CA THR A 140 -0.07 3.44 -7.13
C THR A 140 -1.09 2.44 -6.60
N ARG A 141 -0.88 1.12 -6.82
CA ARG A 141 -1.81 0.06 -6.40
C ARG A 141 -1.08 -1.19 -5.94
N MET A 142 -1.62 -1.80 -4.91
CA MET A 142 -1.11 -3.03 -4.32
C MET A 142 -2.24 -4.05 -4.13
N LYS A 143 -1.95 -5.32 -4.36
CA LYS A 143 -2.82 -6.43 -4.04
C LYS A 143 -2.36 -7.08 -2.73
N LEU A 144 -3.29 -7.20 -1.78
CA LEU A 144 -3.09 -7.94 -0.54
C LEU A 144 -3.71 -9.32 -0.72
N LYS A 145 -2.88 -10.36 -0.71
CA LYS A 145 -3.30 -11.77 -0.81
C LYS A 145 -3.30 -12.39 0.59
N PHE A 146 -4.39 -13.04 0.96
CA PHE A 146 -4.60 -13.70 2.24
C PHE A 146 -4.76 -15.18 2.02
N TYR A 147 -3.80 -15.96 2.48
CA TYR A 147 -3.87 -17.42 2.51
C TYR A 147 -4.30 -17.82 3.91
N ALA A 148 -5.49 -18.36 4.01
CA ALA A 148 -6.06 -18.79 5.27
C ALA A 148 -6.05 -20.31 5.34
N ASP A 149 -5.57 -20.86 6.45
CA ASP A 149 -5.48 -22.28 6.72
C ASP A 149 -6.01 -22.55 8.12
N ASP A 150 -6.68 -23.68 8.27
CA ASP A 150 -7.07 -24.18 9.58
C ASP A 150 -6.12 -25.29 10.00
N ASN A 151 -6.00 -25.50 11.30
CA ASN A 151 -5.02 -26.41 11.85
C ASN A 151 -5.10 -27.81 11.20
N SER A 152 -3.94 -28.37 10.92
CA SER A 152 -3.70 -29.46 9.98
C SER A 152 -4.44 -30.77 10.23
N ASP A 153 -5.01 -30.98 11.41
CA ASP A 153 -5.65 -32.24 11.79
C ASP A 153 -7.15 -32.29 11.48
N LYS A 154 -7.72 -31.19 10.94
CA LYS A 154 -9.16 -31.05 10.68
C LYS A 154 -9.48 -31.18 9.19
N GLU A 155 -9.27 -32.37 8.64
CA GLU A 155 -9.45 -32.64 7.19
C GLU A 155 -10.83 -32.22 6.66
N ASN A 156 -11.85 -32.19 7.49
CA ASN A 156 -13.21 -31.82 7.12
C ASN A 156 -13.42 -30.30 6.95
N GLU A 157 -12.43 -29.48 7.32
CA GLU A 157 -12.54 -28.02 7.30
C GLU A 157 -11.71 -27.34 6.21
N LYS A 158 -10.92 -28.10 5.43
CA LYS A 158 -10.16 -27.57 4.30
C LYS A 158 -11.09 -26.87 3.28
N GLY A 159 -10.93 -25.58 3.15
CA GLY A 159 -11.69 -24.75 2.21
C GLY A 159 -12.96 -24.11 2.76
N THR A 160 -13.23 -24.23 4.05
CA THR A 160 -14.41 -23.62 4.72
C THR A 160 -14.08 -22.32 5.45
N ILE A 161 -12.83 -21.83 5.40
CA ILE A 161 -12.47 -20.55 5.98
C ILE A 161 -13.00 -19.43 5.08
N LEU A 162 -13.80 -18.55 5.65
CA LEU A 162 -14.47 -17.47 4.92
C LEU A 162 -14.05 -16.11 5.47
N PRO A 163 -13.90 -15.11 4.59
CA PRO A 163 -13.73 -13.74 5.06
C PRO A 163 -15.02 -13.22 5.70
N VAL A 164 -14.90 -12.60 6.87
CA VAL A 164 -15.96 -11.82 7.50
C VAL A 164 -15.93 -10.39 6.96
N THR A 165 -14.74 -9.89 6.66
CA THR A 165 -14.56 -8.58 6.03
C THR A 165 -15.08 -8.63 4.60
N SER A 166 -15.98 -7.71 4.27
CA SER A 166 -16.56 -7.60 2.92
C SER A 166 -15.55 -7.09 1.88
N GLY A 167 -15.84 -7.32 0.60
CA GLY A 167 -15.07 -6.78 -0.52
C GLY A 167 -13.80 -7.56 -0.88
N LEU A 168 -13.57 -8.74 -0.29
CA LEU A 168 -12.52 -9.63 -0.75
C LEU A 168 -13.00 -10.49 -1.91
N GLN A 169 -12.11 -10.69 -2.87
CA GLN A 169 -12.29 -11.58 -4.01
C GLN A 169 -11.50 -12.88 -3.78
N LYS A 170 -11.92 -13.98 -4.40
CA LYS A 170 -11.23 -15.27 -4.33
C LYS A 170 -10.34 -15.45 -5.54
N GLY A 171 -9.11 -15.90 -5.32
CA GLY A 171 -8.13 -16.24 -6.34
C GLY A 171 -7.49 -17.60 -6.07
N MET A 172 -6.66 -18.05 -7.02
CA MET A 172 -5.87 -19.27 -6.92
C MET A 172 -4.52 -19.05 -7.60
N ASP A 173 -3.44 -19.54 -7.00
CA ASP A 173 -2.10 -19.59 -7.60
C ASP A 173 -1.42 -20.95 -7.26
N ASP A 174 -0.12 -21.04 -7.48
CA ASP A 174 0.70 -22.22 -7.18
C ASP A 174 0.75 -22.60 -5.69
N LYS A 175 0.45 -21.64 -4.81
CA LYS A 175 0.38 -21.83 -3.35
C LYS A 175 -1.03 -22.23 -2.88
N GLY A 176 -2.02 -22.27 -3.78
CA GLY A 176 -3.39 -22.66 -3.49
C GLY A 176 -4.39 -21.51 -3.59
N TYR A 177 -5.55 -21.69 -2.95
CA TYR A 177 -6.58 -20.67 -2.90
C TYR A 177 -6.20 -19.54 -1.94
N TYR A 178 -6.52 -18.29 -2.32
CA TYR A 178 -6.37 -17.12 -1.48
C TYR A 178 -7.55 -16.17 -1.65
N TYR A 179 -7.77 -15.31 -0.69
CA TYR A 179 -8.62 -14.14 -0.83
C TYR A 179 -7.77 -12.91 -1.05
N PHE A 180 -8.27 -11.93 -1.79
CA PHE A 180 -7.51 -10.71 -2.03
C PHE A 180 -8.37 -9.46 -2.10
N ARG A 181 -7.73 -8.33 -1.87
CA ARG A 181 -8.24 -6.99 -2.16
C ARG A 181 -7.14 -6.15 -2.77
N GLU A 182 -7.53 -5.25 -3.66
CA GLU A 182 -6.64 -4.21 -4.16
C GLU A 182 -6.81 -2.95 -3.33
N VAL A 183 -5.68 -2.28 -3.04
CA VAL A 183 -5.64 -1.06 -2.26
C VAL A 183 -4.83 0.01 -3.00
N GLU A 184 -5.28 1.25 -2.90
CA GLU A 184 -4.71 2.40 -3.62
C GLU A 184 -4.16 3.46 -2.67
N ASN A 185 -4.17 3.23 -1.38
CA ASN A 185 -3.67 4.18 -0.39
C ASN A 185 -2.79 3.46 0.64
N ASN A 186 -1.81 4.18 1.16
CA ASN A 186 -1.08 3.73 2.33
C ASN A 186 -1.99 3.74 3.55
N GLY A 187 -1.78 2.80 4.47
CA GLY A 187 -2.60 2.67 5.65
C GLY A 187 -2.53 1.28 6.26
N THR A 188 -3.35 1.06 7.28
CA THR A 188 -3.52 -0.24 7.92
C THR A 188 -4.87 -0.82 7.49
N TYR A 189 -4.84 -2.04 6.99
CA TYR A 189 -6.00 -2.77 6.49
C TYR A 189 -6.28 -3.96 7.39
N ASP A 190 -7.36 -3.86 8.16
CA ASP A 190 -7.84 -4.95 9.00
C ASP A 190 -8.70 -5.91 8.17
N THR A 191 -8.44 -7.19 8.33
CA THR A 191 -9.21 -8.26 7.68
C THR A 191 -9.49 -9.34 8.70
N VAL A 192 -10.72 -9.83 8.72
CA VAL A 192 -11.17 -10.87 9.65
C VAL A 192 -11.62 -12.08 8.84
N PHE A 193 -11.11 -13.22 9.20
CA PHE A 193 -11.54 -14.53 8.69
C PHE A 193 -12.22 -15.31 9.80
N LYS A 194 -13.07 -16.26 9.43
CA LYS A 194 -13.65 -17.25 10.34
C LYS A 194 -13.59 -18.63 9.72
N ASP A 195 -13.40 -19.62 10.57
CA ASP A 195 -13.55 -21.02 10.22
C ASP A 195 -15.02 -21.47 10.23
N ARG A 196 -15.26 -22.75 9.98
CA ARG A 196 -16.59 -23.36 10.03
C ARG A 196 -17.16 -23.39 11.45
N SER A 197 -16.32 -23.52 12.46
CA SER A 197 -16.69 -23.59 13.87
C SER A 197 -17.12 -22.23 14.42
N GLY A 198 -16.73 -21.13 13.72
CA GLY A 198 -17.06 -19.75 14.09
C GLY A 198 -15.92 -19.01 14.76
N ASN A 199 -14.75 -19.64 14.95
CA ASN A 199 -13.56 -18.98 15.50
C ASN A 199 -13.03 -17.97 14.52
N ARG A 200 -12.51 -16.84 15.02
CA ARG A 200 -12.15 -15.69 14.19
C ARG A 200 -10.70 -15.32 14.35
N ALA A 201 -10.03 -15.11 13.20
CA ALA A 201 -8.69 -14.52 13.12
C ALA A 201 -8.80 -13.10 12.55
N LYS A 202 -8.23 -12.12 13.26
CA LYS A 202 -8.04 -10.76 12.76
C LYS A 202 -6.59 -10.57 12.37
N ILE A 203 -6.36 -10.06 11.15
CA ILE A 203 -5.05 -9.68 10.67
C ILE A 203 -5.03 -8.21 10.25
N SER A 204 -4.01 -7.49 10.70
CA SER A 204 -3.78 -6.08 10.37
C SER A 204 -2.57 -5.98 9.46
N THR A 205 -2.77 -5.49 8.23
CA THR A 205 -1.71 -5.37 7.23
C THR A 205 -1.39 -3.89 6.99
N LYS A 206 -0.16 -3.49 7.30
CA LYS A 206 0.32 -2.14 7.02
C LYS A 206 0.85 -2.05 5.60
N VAL A 207 0.36 -1.09 4.82
CA VAL A 207 0.81 -0.73 3.47
C VAL A 207 1.47 0.65 3.53
N THR A 208 2.68 0.76 3.01
CA THR A 208 3.49 1.99 2.98
C THR A 208 4.17 2.20 1.64
N GLU A 209 3.99 1.28 0.71
CA GLU A 209 4.73 1.17 -0.54
C GLU A 209 4.03 1.87 -1.72
N ILE A 210 2.83 2.41 -1.50
CA ILE A 210 2.08 3.14 -2.53
C ILE A 210 2.60 4.57 -2.63
N ASP A 211 3.04 4.94 -3.82
CA ASP A 211 3.58 6.26 -4.11
C ASP A 211 2.73 6.96 -5.18
N LYS A 212 2.04 8.03 -4.78
CA LYS A 212 1.21 8.87 -5.67
C LYS A 212 1.74 10.30 -5.78
N ASP A 213 2.87 10.59 -5.13
CA ASP A 213 3.41 11.94 -5.11
C ASP A 213 4.14 12.25 -6.42
N ALA A 214 3.94 13.47 -6.90
CA ALA A 214 4.69 14.02 -8.02
C ALA A 214 6.16 14.28 -7.63
N PRO A 215 7.12 14.10 -8.55
CA PRO A 215 8.49 14.55 -8.31
C PRO A 215 8.53 16.08 -8.16
N LYS A 216 9.31 16.56 -7.20
CA LYS A 216 9.64 17.98 -7.06
C LYS A 216 10.92 18.26 -7.81
N ILE A 217 10.90 19.33 -8.61
CA ILE A 217 12.00 19.78 -9.45
C ILE A 217 12.57 21.05 -8.84
N SER A 218 13.88 21.20 -8.83
CA SER A 218 14.57 22.45 -8.47
C SER A 218 15.78 22.66 -9.37
N VAL A 219 16.09 23.89 -9.70
CA VAL A 219 17.35 24.28 -10.33
C VAL A 219 18.39 24.46 -9.23
N SER A 220 19.38 23.61 -9.20
CA SER A 220 20.46 23.68 -8.20
C SER A 220 21.57 24.63 -8.60
N SER A 221 21.82 24.78 -9.90
CA SER A 221 22.77 25.76 -10.45
C SER A 221 22.51 25.98 -11.94
N TRP A 222 23.04 27.07 -12.44
CA TRP A 222 23.16 27.32 -13.88
C TRP A 222 24.55 27.87 -14.20
N SER A 223 25.02 27.65 -15.43
CA SER A 223 26.30 28.16 -15.89
C SER A 223 26.22 28.47 -17.37
N PRO A 224 26.65 29.65 -17.82
CA PRO A 224 26.90 29.86 -19.24
C PRO A 224 27.88 28.81 -19.75
N CYS A 225 27.70 28.36 -20.96
CA CYS A 225 28.60 27.40 -21.58
C CYS A 225 28.64 27.57 -23.10
N TYR A 226 29.67 27.09 -23.73
CA TYR A 226 29.76 26.95 -25.18
C TYR A 226 30.11 25.51 -25.56
N VAL A 227 29.69 25.12 -26.74
CA VAL A 227 30.01 23.79 -27.28
C VAL A 227 31.43 23.83 -27.84
N LYS A 228 32.28 22.98 -27.31
CA LYS A 228 33.64 22.78 -27.76
C LYS A 228 33.69 21.44 -28.55
N ASP A 229 34.28 21.46 -29.73
CA ASP A 229 34.50 20.26 -30.55
C ASP A 229 33.24 19.42 -30.89
N GLY A 230 32.05 20.04 -30.89
CA GLY A 230 30.80 19.41 -31.29
C GLY A 230 30.12 18.54 -30.26
N GLU A 231 30.82 18.00 -29.27
CA GLU A 231 30.29 17.07 -28.26
C GLU A 231 30.56 17.45 -26.82
N SER A 232 31.60 18.26 -26.56
CA SER A 232 31.91 18.75 -25.23
C SER A 232 31.59 20.23 -25.06
N TYR A 233 31.22 20.64 -23.86
CA TYR A 233 30.99 22.04 -23.53
C TYR A 233 31.88 22.47 -22.37
N GLU A 234 32.29 23.72 -22.42
CA GLU A 234 33.08 24.34 -21.36
C GLU A 234 32.20 25.31 -20.59
N LYS A 235 32.16 25.16 -19.25
CA LYS A 235 31.43 26.07 -18.37
C LYS A 235 32.17 27.40 -18.26
N LEU A 236 31.44 28.49 -18.46
CA LEU A 236 31.95 29.85 -18.27
C LEU A 236 31.62 30.33 -16.84
N PRO A 237 32.36 31.29 -16.29
CA PRO A 237 31.99 31.93 -15.03
C PRO A 237 30.61 32.59 -15.16
N PRO A 238 29.75 32.52 -14.14
CA PRO A 238 28.40 33.11 -14.17
C PRO A 238 28.47 34.61 -13.85
N ILE A 239 28.85 35.44 -14.81
CA ILE A 239 29.07 36.87 -14.53
C ILE A 239 28.18 37.78 -15.38
N GLU A 240 27.68 37.35 -16.53
CA GLU A 240 26.91 38.23 -17.44
C GLU A 240 25.99 37.42 -18.38
N PRO A 241 24.96 38.06 -18.96
CA PRO A 241 24.19 37.45 -20.03
C PRO A 241 25.10 36.92 -21.14
N THR A 242 24.77 35.79 -21.70
CA THR A 242 25.59 35.14 -22.73
C THR A 242 24.80 34.93 -24.01
N ASN A 243 25.42 35.16 -25.17
CA ASN A 243 24.84 34.75 -26.43
C ASN A 243 24.99 33.24 -26.70
N SER A 244 25.73 32.56 -25.84
CA SER A 244 25.91 31.12 -25.87
C SER A 244 24.72 30.40 -25.24
N SER A 245 24.92 29.16 -24.90
CA SER A 245 23.93 28.36 -24.22
C SER A 245 24.14 28.34 -22.71
N VAL A 246 23.15 27.93 -21.98
CA VAL A 246 23.18 27.81 -20.53
C VAL A 246 22.98 26.34 -20.14
N LEU A 247 23.85 25.86 -19.28
CA LEU A 247 23.69 24.56 -18.63
C LEU A 247 22.95 24.75 -17.32
N LEU A 248 21.79 24.12 -17.20
CA LEU A 248 20.98 24.07 -15.99
C LEU A 248 21.18 22.72 -15.32
N SER A 249 21.51 22.76 -14.02
CA SER A 249 21.54 21.57 -13.20
C SER A 249 20.24 21.44 -12.43
N LEU A 250 19.51 20.35 -12.69
CA LEU A 250 18.21 20.05 -12.10
C LEU A 250 18.35 18.98 -11.03
N ASP A 251 17.75 19.21 -9.87
CA ASP A 251 17.65 18.22 -8.80
C ASP A 251 16.22 17.72 -8.64
N PHE A 252 16.11 16.44 -8.35
CA PHE A 252 14.84 15.75 -8.11
C PHE A 252 14.82 15.09 -6.74
N ASN A 253 13.71 15.23 -6.01
CA ASN A 253 13.54 14.60 -4.68
C ASN A 253 13.30 13.09 -4.75
N LYS A 254 12.98 12.56 -5.94
CA LYS A 254 12.74 11.13 -6.21
C LYS A 254 13.21 10.74 -7.60
N THR A 255 13.20 9.43 -7.87
CA THR A 255 13.53 8.89 -9.19
C THR A 255 12.59 9.42 -10.26
N VAL A 256 13.15 9.86 -11.39
CA VAL A 256 12.44 10.34 -12.57
C VAL A 256 12.72 9.38 -13.74
N SER A 257 11.68 8.92 -14.42
CA SER A 257 11.77 8.03 -15.57
C SER A 257 11.71 8.76 -16.92
N GLU A 258 11.06 9.92 -16.95
CA GLU A 258 10.90 10.74 -18.15
C GLU A 258 11.03 12.22 -17.79
N LEU A 259 11.70 13.00 -18.65
CA LEU A 259 11.80 14.44 -18.57
C LEU A 259 11.40 15.05 -19.90
N LYS A 260 10.46 16.01 -19.84
CA LYS A 260 10.07 16.82 -20.98
C LYS A 260 10.33 18.29 -20.68
N VAL A 261 10.82 18.99 -21.68
CA VAL A 261 11.12 20.42 -21.62
C VAL A 261 10.23 21.14 -22.61
N TYR A 262 9.69 22.26 -22.19
CA TYR A 262 8.84 23.10 -23.01
C TYR A 262 9.36 24.54 -22.99
N TYR A 263 9.28 25.21 -24.13
CA TYR A 263 9.57 26.62 -24.27
C TYR A 263 8.28 27.41 -24.52
N LYS A 264 8.17 28.58 -23.93
CA LYS A 264 7.02 29.46 -24.13
C LYS A 264 7.17 30.21 -25.45
N GLN A 265 6.23 30.02 -26.38
CA GLN A 265 6.16 30.71 -27.66
C GLN A 265 4.75 31.29 -27.85
N ASN A 266 4.65 32.62 -28.03
CA ASN A 266 3.36 33.28 -28.25
C ASN A 266 2.29 32.84 -27.23
N ASP A 267 2.65 32.82 -25.93
CA ASP A 267 1.85 32.37 -24.79
C ASP A 267 1.52 30.87 -24.75
N ASN A 268 1.99 30.05 -25.66
CA ASN A 268 1.82 28.61 -25.64
C ASN A 268 3.12 27.92 -25.25
N TRP A 269 2.95 26.77 -24.54
CA TRP A 269 4.07 25.88 -24.25
C TRP A 269 4.27 24.90 -25.40
N VAL A 270 5.45 24.93 -26.00
CA VAL A 270 5.85 24.05 -27.11
C VAL A 270 6.89 23.08 -26.58
N GLU A 271 6.64 21.77 -26.78
CA GLU A 271 7.59 20.73 -26.35
C GLU A 271 8.89 20.84 -27.17
N ASP A 272 10.02 20.78 -26.48
CA ASP A 272 11.33 20.76 -27.13
C ASP A 272 11.62 19.39 -27.71
N ASN A 273 11.72 19.33 -29.02
CA ASN A 273 12.08 18.16 -29.79
C ASN A 273 13.55 18.19 -30.27
N GLY A 274 14.41 18.89 -29.58
CA GLY A 274 15.82 19.12 -29.95
C GLY A 274 16.06 20.42 -30.70
N THR A 275 15.05 21.28 -30.87
CA THR A 275 15.18 22.60 -31.54
C THR A 275 15.80 23.64 -30.60
N PHE A 276 15.49 23.56 -29.33
CA PHE A 276 15.86 24.54 -28.31
C PHE A 276 16.95 24.02 -27.35
N SER A 277 17.09 22.71 -27.22
CA SER A 277 18.17 22.05 -26.51
C SER A 277 19.03 21.23 -27.44
N LYS A 278 20.33 21.17 -27.21
CA LYS A 278 21.27 20.39 -28.02
C LYS A 278 21.47 18.94 -27.55
N THR A 279 20.87 18.56 -26.45
CA THR A 279 21.03 17.22 -25.86
C THR A 279 19.68 16.61 -25.55
N GLY A 280 19.36 15.47 -26.17
CA GLY A 280 18.28 14.61 -25.71
C GLY A 280 18.63 14.11 -24.31
N ILE A 281 17.68 14.28 -23.37
CA ILE A 281 17.91 13.84 -21.98
C ILE A 281 17.33 12.44 -21.83
N GLU A 282 18.20 11.44 -21.87
CA GLU A 282 17.85 10.08 -21.47
C GLU A 282 18.07 9.92 -19.96
N LEU A 283 16.99 9.85 -19.19
CA LEU A 283 17.08 9.80 -17.73
C LEU A 283 17.29 8.42 -17.15
N GLY A 284 16.91 7.38 -17.82
CA GLY A 284 17.17 6.00 -17.40
C GLY A 284 16.83 5.71 -15.92
N GLY A 285 15.78 6.34 -15.36
CA GLY A 285 15.35 6.12 -13.99
C GLY A 285 16.28 6.71 -12.93
N ARG A 286 16.80 7.91 -13.10
CA ARG A 286 17.75 8.57 -12.19
C ARG A 286 17.07 9.35 -11.07
N LYS A 287 17.68 9.27 -9.90
CA LYS A 287 17.47 10.21 -8.79
C LYS A 287 18.71 11.10 -8.67
N GLY A 288 18.52 12.42 -8.44
CA GLY A 288 19.61 13.35 -8.24
C GLY A 288 19.78 14.32 -9.40
N ASN A 289 20.99 14.81 -9.61
CA ASN A 289 21.31 15.90 -10.53
C ASN A 289 21.27 15.42 -12.00
N VAL A 290 20.58 16.20 -12.84
CA VAL A 290 20.54 16.07 -14.30
C VAL A 290 20.89 17.41 -14.91
N GLU A 291 21.80 17.41 -15.87
CA GLU A 291 22.17 18.61 -16.60
C GLU A 291 21.32 18.75 -17.86
N PHE A 292 20.76 19.94 -18.03
CA PHE A 292 19.95 20.34 -19.18
C PHE A 292 20.56 21.55 -19.85
N PHE A 293 20.66 21.52 -21.17
CA PHE A 293 21.33 22.52 -21.97
C PHE A 293 20.34 23.38 -22.74
N ALA A 294 20.17 24.64 -22.36
CA ALA A 294 19.28 25.60 -23.01
C ALA A 294 20.06 26.52 -23.98
N ALA A 295 19.57 26.67 -25.20
CA ALA A 295 20.25 27.42 -26.26
C ALA A 295 19.54 28.71 -26.70
N VAL A 296 18.33 28.96 -26.24
CA VAL A 296 17.49 30.12 -26.62
C VAL A 296 16.96 30.84 -25.38
N PRO A 297 16.83 32.19 -25.45
CA PRO A 297 16.19 32.94 -24.38
C PRO A 297 14.71 32.64 -24.31
N GLY A 298 14.10 32.83 -23.14
CA GLY A 298 12.66 32.68 -22.92
C GLY A 298 12.31 31.88 -21.67
N MET A 299 11.02 31.75 -21.45
CA MET A 299 10.50 30.95 -20.35
C MET A 299 10.58 29.47 -20.65
N VAL A 300 11.07 28.69 -19.70
CA VAL A 300 11.20 27.24 -19.80
C VAL A 300 10.31 26.56 -18.74
N LYS A 301 9.59 25.53 -19.18
CA LYS A 301 8.86 24.62 -18.31
C LYS A 301 9.48 23.24 -18.40
N ILE A 302 9.68 22.62 -17.24
CA ILE A 302 10.18 21.26 -17.13
C ILE A 302 9.10 20.39 -16.52
N VAL A 303 8.80 19.26 -17.15
CA VAL A 303 7.89 18.23 -16.65
C VAL A 303 8.69 16.96 -16.40
N ALA A 304 8.70 16.50 -15.15
CA ALA A 304 9.37 15.28 -14.75
C ALA A 304 8.35 14.23 -14.36
N THR A 305 8.41 13.05 -14.96
CA THR A 305 7.52 11.91 -14.65
C THR A 305 8.31 10.86 -13.90
N SER A 306 7.82 10.47 -12.73
CA SER A 306 8.40 9.38 -11.95
C SER A 306 7.92 8.02 -12.45
N PRO A 307 8.58 6.90 -12.08
CA PRO A 307 8.19 5.56 -12.50
C PRO A 307 6.75 5.16 -12.11
N ASN A 308 6.15 5.84 -11.13
CA ASN A 308 4.73 5.66 -10.77
C ASN A 308 3.74 6.30 -11.76
N GLY A 309 4.24 6.97 -12.83
CA GLY A 309 3.42 7.64 -13.84
C GLY A 309 2.90 9.01 -13.43
N VAL A 310 3.27 9.50 -12.23
CA VAL A 310 2.85 10.84 -11.78
C VAL A 310 3.89 11.87 -12.19
N SER A 311 3.42 12.99 -12.77
CA SER A 311 4.26 14.08 -13.27
C SER A 311 4.21 15.29 -12.34
N GLY A 312 5.37 15.89 -12.11
CA GLY A 312 5.54 17.21 -11.50
C GLY A 312 6.04 18.20 -12.54
N GLU A 313 5.75 19.48 -12.38
CA GLU A 313 6.21 20.54 -13.28
C GLU A 313 6.87 21.70 -12.54
N MET A 314 7.76 22.38 -13.22
CA MET A 314 8.40 23.63 -12.84
C MET A 314 8.30 24.59 -14.01
N THR A 315 7.73 25.79 -13.80
CA THR A 315 7.38 26.75 -14.87
C THR A 315 8.03 28.13 -14.75
N ASP A 316 8.84 28.35 -13.73
CA ASP A 316 9.40 29.64 -13.34
C ASP A 316 10.87 29.82 -13.74
N ILE A 317 11.36 29.07 -14.72
CA ILE A 317 12.71 29.20 -15.25
C ILE A 317 12.67 30.27 -16.36
N ASP A 318 13.15 31.47 -16.05
CA ASP A 318 13.27 32.55 -17.01
C ASP A 318 14.74 32.70 -17.48
N LEU A 319 14.93 32.51 -18.78
CA LEU A 319 16.24 32.63 -19.41
C LEU A 319 16.38 33.92 -20.27
N VAL A 320 15.40 34.83 -20.25
CA VAL A 320 15.40 36.05 -21.06
C VAL A 320 16.58 36.94 -20.72
N ASP A 321 16.84 37.12 -19.42
CA ASP A 321 17.96 37.95 -18.95
C ASP A 321 19.30 37.20 -18.86
N ILE A 322 19.29 35.87 -19.13
CA ILE A 322 20.48 35.03 -19.01
C ILE A 322 21.06 34.74 -20.39
N ILE A 323 20.20 34.48 -21.40
CA ILE A 323 20.64 34.23 -22.77
C ILE A 323 20.29 35.47 -23.61
N ASP A 324 21.31 36.22 -23.96
CA ASP A 324 21.16 37.40 -24.83
C ASP A 324 21.65 37.03 -26.25
N LYS A 325 20.76 37.17 -27.25
CA LYS A 325 21.03 36.93 -28.66
C LYS A 325 21.13 38.22 -29.46
N ASN A 326 20.96 39.36 -28.80
CA ASN A 326 21.08 40.65 -29.47
C ASN A 326 22.57 40.99 -29.75
N ALA A 327 22.81 41.65 -30.81
CA ALA A 327 24.14 42.18 -31.05
C ALA A 327 24.36 43.44 -30.20
N PRO A 328 25.58 43.65 -29.67
CA PRO A 328 25.90 44.83 -28.89
C PRO A 328 25.71 46.12 -29.73
N THR A 329 25.21 47.16 -29.09
CA THR A 329 25.16 48.51 -29.67
C THR A 329 26.48 49.22 -29.43
N ILE A 330 27.23 49.46 -30.51
CA ILE A 330 28.51 50.13 -30.40
C ILE A 330 28.37 51.57 -30.93
N THR A 331 28.74 52.52 -30.06
CA THR A 331 28.89 53.91 -30.42
C THR A 331 30.34 54.25 -30.64
N VAL A 332 30.65 54.82 -31.77
CA VAL A 332 31.99 55.25 -32.10
C VAL A 332 32.05 56.77 -32.14
N THR A 333 33.01 57.33 -31.40
CA THR A 333 33.29 58.75 -31.41
C THR A 333 34.74 59.01 -31.77
N GLN A 334 34.98 60.10 -32.48
CA GLN A 334 36.30 60.45 -32.94
C GLN A 334 36.70 61.78 -32.31
N LYS A 335 37.92 61.88 -31.83
CA LYS A 335 38.49 63.14 -31.25
C LYS A 335 39.90 63.32 -31.70
N LEU A 336 40.20 64.50 -32.28
CA LEU A 336 41.58 64.87 -32.65
C LEU A 336 42.25 65.51 -31.46
N GLU A 337 43.34 64.89 -30.98
CA GLU A 337 44.19 65.40 -29.86
C GLU A 337 45.66 65.18 -30.19
N ASN A 338 46.49 66.22 -30.02
CA ASN A 338 47.92 66.17 -30.22
C ASN A 338 48.36 65.62 -31.61
N ASN A 339 47.66 65.99 -32.68
CA ASN A 339 47.85 65.52 -34.04
C ASN A 339 47.63 63.96 -34.23
N GLN A 340 46.87 63.38 -33.33
CA GLN A 340 46.45 61.99 -33.41
C GLN A 340 44.95 61.93 -33.37
N MET A 341 44.33 61.04 -34.18
CA MET A 341 42.90 60.77 -34.12
C MET A 341 42.67 59.68 -33.06
N ASN A 342 41.94 60.05 -32.01
CA ASN A 342 41.51 59.07 -31.02
C ASN A 342 40.09 58.57 -31.40
N VAL A 343 39.96 57.28 -31.61
CA VAL A 343 38.68 56.61 -31.81
C VAL A 343 38.26 55.99 -30.48
N ILE A 344 37.09 56.33 -30.04
CA ILE A 344 36.55 55.89 -28.74
C ILE A 344 35.32 55.04 -29.04
N PHE A 345 35.36 53.78 -28.60
CA PHE A 345 34.26 52.83 -28.69
C PHE A 345 33.54 52.74 -27.34
N ARG A 346 32.24 52.78 -27.37
CA ARG A 346 31.38 52.56 -26.23
C ARG A 346 30.39 51.46 -26.61
N SER A 347 30.19 50.52 -25.71
CA SER A 347 29.18 49.47 -25.89
C SER A 347 28.18 49.50 -24.75
N ASP A 348 26.96 49.11 -25.02
CA ASP A 348 25.90 48.89 -24.04
C ASP A 348 26.11 47.64 -23.22
N GLU A 349 26.93 46.72 -23.69
CA GLU A 349 27.28 45.45 -23.01
C GLU A 349 28.77 45.14 -23.08
N THR A 350 29.22 44.05 -22.44
CA THR A 350 30.60 43.61 -22.50
C THR A 350 30.92 43.06 -23.90
N VAL A 351 31.88 43.67 -24.54
CA VAL A 351 32.33 43.27 -25.89
C VAL A 351 33.81 43.01 -25.98
N PHE A 352 34.20 42.25 -26.96
CA PHE A 352 35.57 42.02 -27.33
C PHE A 352 35.87 42.72 -28.65
N VAL A 353 36.75 43.70 -28.63
CA VAL A 353 37.12 44.40 -29.85
C VAL A 353 38.40 43.82 -30.43
N SER A 354 38.35 43.35 -31.67
CA SER A 354 39.49 42.84 -32.42
C SER A 354 39.82 43.76 -33.61
N GLY A 355 40.84 43.47 -34.34
CA GLY A 355 41.32 44.25 -35.49
C GLY A 355 42.69 44.85 -35.21
N VAL A 356 42.83 46.20 -35.21
CA VAL A 356 44.12 46.87 -34.93
C VAL A 356 44.56 46.71 -33.46
N VAL A 357 43.63 46.52 -32.57
CA VAL A 357 43.89 46.28 -31.13
C VAL A 357 42.96 45.18 -30.66
N VAL A 358 43.50 44.18 -29.96
CA VAL A 358 42.72 43.15 -29.28
C VAL A 358 42.53 43.57 -27.85
N LYS A 359 41.29 43.93 -27.46
CA LYS A 359 41.01 44.37 -26.09
C LYS A 359 39.56 44.04 -25.72
N ARG A 360 39.36 43.51 -24.51
CA ARG A 360 38.06 43.25 -23.94
C ARG A 360 37.53 44.49 -23.19
N ILE A 361 36.30 44.87 -23.44
CA ILE A 361 35.59 45.92 -22.69
C ILE A 361 34.70 45.20 -21.66
N TYR A 362 34.77 45.58 -20.39
CA TYR A 362 33.94 45.03 -19.34
C TYR A 362 32.86 46.04 -18.93
N GLY A 363 31.60 45.64 -19.06
CA GLY A 363 30.46 46.40 -18.55
C GLY A 363 30.08 47.66 -19.33
N CYS A 364 28.85 48.14 -19.03
CA CYS A 364 28.31 49.38 -19.58
C CYS A 364 29.22 50.57 -19.19
N ASN A 365 29.44 51.48 -20.11
CA ASN A 365 30.21 52.74 -19.98
C ASN A 365 31.75 52.58 -19.98
N THR A 366 32.30 51.43 -20.34
CA THR A 366 33.73 51.30 -20.56
C THR A 366 34.09 51.85 -21.96
N ASN A 367 35.09 52.67 -22.03
CA ASN A 367 35.59 53.24 -23.30
C ASN A 367 36.89 52.55 -23.69
N ILE A 368 37.01 52.14 -24.96
CA ILE A 368 38.31 51.88 -25.57
C ILE A 368 38.71 53.11 -26.39
N SER A 369 39.89 53.60 -26.18
CA SER A 369 40.51 54.65 -26.96
C SER A 369 41.61 54.08 -27.83
N LEU A 370 41.55 54.27 -29.14
CA LEU A 370 42.58 53.86 -30.05
C LEU A 370 43.14 55.12 -30.74
N ALA A 371 44.45 55.32 -30.65
CA ALA A 371 45.13 56.41 -31.34
C ALA A 371 45.55 55.97 -32.75
N ILE A 372 44.99 56.66 -33.75
CA ILE A 372 45.29 56.43 -35.17
C ILE A 372 46.26 57.51 -35.64
N LYS A 373 47.41 57.11 -36.23
CA LYS A 373 48.49 57.98 -36.62
C LYS A 373 48.61 58.18 -38.12
N GLU A 374 47.93 57.35 -38.90
CA GLU A 374 47.98 57.33 -40.35
C GLU A 374 46.56 57.40 -40.93
N ASN A 375 46.46 58.01 -42.15
CA ASN A 375 45.18 58.01 -42.83
C ASN A 375 44.92 56.62 -43.43
N GLY A 376 43.70 56.13 -43.25
CA GLY A 376 43.29 54.80 -43.78
C GLY A 376 41.86 54.48 -43.44
N ILE A 377 41.41 53.33 -43.93
CA ILE A 377 40.14 52.66 -43.55
C ILE A 377 40.52 51.64 -42.48
N TYR A 378 39.82 51.68 -41.35
CA TYR A 378 40.08 50.78 -40.24
C TYR A 378 38.79 50.00 -39.95
N ASP A 379 38.84 48.70 -40.05
CA ASP A 379 37.77 47.77 -39.76
C ASP A 379 37.95 47.22 -38.31
N PHE A 380 36.85 47.25 -37.59
CA PHE A 380 36.81 46.74 -36.22
C PHE A 380 35.63 45.74 -36.12
N THR A 381 35.87 44.61 -35.52
CA THR A 381 34.88 43.56 -35.27
C THR A 381 34.82 43.20 -33.78
#